data_791f4353b9dbed0602fe9aab07a3f0dd
#
_entry.id   791f4353b9dbed0602fe9aab07a3f0dd
#
_cell.length_a   1.000
_cell.length_b   1.000
_cell.length_c   1.000
_cell.angle_alpha   90.00
_cell.angle_beta   90.00
_cell.angle_gamma   90.00
#
_symmetry.space_group_name_H-M   'P 1'
#
loop_
_entity.id
_entity.type
_entity.pdbx_description
1 polymer ?
#
loop_
_entity_poly.entity_id
_entity_poly.type
_entity_poly.pdbx_seq_one_letter_code
_entity_poly.pdbx_strand_id
1 'polypeptide(L)'
;PVLFNCVERRNFFDARKAELQKNTASAAEKNAGADDETLRDTKYGDEVVNTEYLVPTHYTVHGDYTVAPRLVAKRLEVPFIDATHISKIMEQDHGVVGSRKLHVWLKPGEVASIPDGRRDNTHYSVYGARTIAALLIDAVGEKVPELKKYIRHYEYVVSEQGRGNYLTLQEAVDAVPQNAKAKILILDGKFKKPQTDKKIKYEVRDAAELIK
;
A
#
# COMPACT_ATOMS: atom_id res chain seq x y z
N PRO A 1 -24.31 4.05 6.69
CA PRO A 1 -22.87 4.35 6.63
C PRO A 1 -22.02 3.13 6.98
N VAL A 2 -20.76 3.14 6.58
CA VAL A 2 -19.73 2.17 7.00
C VAL A 2 -18.60 2.97 7.64
N LEU A 3 -18.14 2.61 8.82
CA LEU A 3 -17.05 3.31 9.50
C LEU A 3 -15.74 2.54 9.38
N PHE A 4 -14.64 3.28 9.32
CA PHE A 4 -13.28 2.78 9.28
C PHE A 4 -12.47 3.44 10.39
N ASN A 5 -11.49 2.73 10.93
CA ASN A 5 -10.37 3.37 11.64
C ASN A 5 -9.25 3.74 10.66
N CYS A 6 -8.16 4.32 11.14
CA CYS A 6 -7.02 4.69 10.30
C CYS A 6 -6.23 3.46 9.84
N VAL A 7 -5.53 3.60 8.73
CA VAL A 7 -4.52 2.63 8.28
C VAL A 7 -3.23 2.79 9.08
N GLU A 8 -2.44 1.71 9.17
CA GLU A 8 -1.13 1.73 9.81
C GLU A 8 -0.09 2.46 8.96
N ARG A 9 0.94 2.95 9.63
CA ARG A 9 2.19 3.35 9.00
C ARG A 9 3.07 2.12 8.78
N ARG A 10 4.03 2.24 7.87
CA ARG A 10 5.08 1.24 7.72
C ARG A 10 6.03 1.32 8.93
N ASN A 11 5.71 0.56 9.95
CA ASN A 11 6.48 0.46 11.18
C ASN A 11 6.89 -0.99 11.42
N PHE A 12 8.19 -1.23 11.36
CA PHE A 12 8.79 -2.51 11.75
C PHE A 12 9.76 -2.27 12.89
N PHE A 13 9.92 -3.22 13.77
CA PHE A 13 10.95 -3.17 14.78
C PHE A 13 11.71 -4.50 14.88
N ASP A 14 12.98 -4.41 15.20
CA ASP A 14 13.83 -5.57 15.47
C ASP A 14 13.82 -5.86 16.97
N ALA A 15 13.13 -6.91 17.35
CA ALA A 15 12.98 -7.28 18.75
C ALA A 15 14.32 -7.52 19.45
N ARG A 16 15.34 -8.04 18.74
CA ARG A 16 16.70 -8.25 19.30
C ARG A 16 17.41 -6.94 19.55
N LYS A 17 17.35 -6.00 18.61
CA LYS A 17 17.93 -4.66 18.81
C LYS A 17 17.24 -3.93 19.95
N ALA A 18 15.93 -4.01 20.01
CA ALA A 18 15.15 -3.39 21.10
C ALA A 18 15.53 -3.99 22.47
N GLU A 19 15.77 -5.28 22.56
CA GLU A 19 16.17 -5.94 23.81
C GLU A 19 17.61 -5.60 24.21
N LEU A 20 18.55 -5.56 23.25
CA LEU A 20 19.92 -5.12 23.49
C LEU A 20 19.98 -3.66 23.95
N GLN A 21 19.20 -2.78 23.35
CA GLN A 21 19.14 -1.37 23.72
C GLN A 21 18.54 -1.14 25.11
N LYS A 22 17.54 -1.94 25.51
CA LYS A 22 16.99 -1.90 26.88
C LYS A 22 18.05 -2.18 27.94
N ASN A 23 19.03 -3.00 27.63
CA ASN A 23 20.07 -3.43 28.57
C ASN A 23 21.27 -2.47 28.61
N THR A 24 21.47 -1.63 27.57
CA THR A 24 22.69 -0.81 27.42
C THR A 24 22.43 0.69 27.43
N ALA A 25 21.21 1.16 27.23
CA ALA A 25 20.90 2.58 27.06
C ALA A 25 20.45 3.28 28.34
N SER A 26 20.73 4.59 28.40
CA SER A 26 20.15 5.48 29.39
C SER A 26 18.62 5.57 29.28
N ALA A 27 17.92 6.11 30.27
CA ALA A 27 16.45 6.20 30.26
C ALA A 27 15.90 7.00 29.04
N ALA A 28 16.64 8.00 28.56
CA ALA A 28 16.27 8.79 27.39
C ALA A 28 16.47 7.99 26.08
N GLU A 29 17.54 7.21 26.01
CA GLU A 29 17.83 6.33 24.87
C GLU A 29 16.91 5.11 24.82
N LYS A 30 16.43 4.62 25.98
CA LYS A 30 15.46 3.53 26.05
C LYS A 30 14.10 3.88 25.46
N ASN A 31 13.70 5.13 25.51
CA ASN A 31 12.47 5.59 24.88
C ASN A 31 12.62 5.83 23.37
N ALA A 32 13.82 6.22 22.91
CA ALA A 32 14.12 6.38 21.47
C ALA A 32 14.24 5.05 20.74
N GLY A 33 14.62 3.97 21.45
CA GLY A 33 14.78 2.64 20.87
C GLY A 33 13.49 1.88 20.59
N ALA A 34 12.34 2.41 21.00
CA ALA A 34 11.03 1.87 20.66
C ALA A 34 10.51 2.40 19.32
N ASP A 35 11.13 3.44 18.78
CA ASP A 35 10.76 4.03 17.51
C ASP A 35 11.42 3.32 16.34
N ASP A 36 10.69 3.23 15.25
CA ASP A 36 11.07 2.79 13.90
C ASP A 36 12.40 3.39 13.38
N GLU A 37 12.96 4.40 14.05
CA GLU A 37 14.22 5.02 13.69
C GLU A 37 15.42 4.08 13.70
N THR A 38 15.40 3.06 14.57
CA THR A 38 16.46 2.04 14.59
C THR A 38 16.38 1.07 13.41
N LEU A 39 15.24 1.04 12.73
CA LEU A 39 14.96 0.21 11.56
C LEU A 39 14.84 1.03 10.28
N ARG A 40 14.91 2.34 10.40
CA ARG A 40 15.06 3.19 9.23
C ARG A 40 16.38 2.83 8.60
N ASP A 41 16.30 2.32 7.38
CA ASP A 41 17.46 2.19 6.54
C ASP A 41 18.12 3.56 6.43
N THR A 42 19.18 3.75 7.16
CA THR A 42 19.96 4.99 7.12
C THR A 42 20.64 5.18 5.78
N LYS A 43 20.83 4.06 5.06
CA LYS A 43 21.36 4.04 3.70
C LYS A 43 20.26 3.64 2.72
N TYR A 44 20.19 4.35 1.64
CA TYR A 44 19.25 4.10 0.59
C TYR A 44 19.60 2.78 -0.13
N GLY A 45 18.77 1.76 0.05
CA GLY A 45 18.81 0.53 -0.77
C GLY A 45 19.85 -0.53 -0.43
N ASP A 46 20.72 -0.33 0.56
CA ASP A 46 21.97 -1.08 0.66
C ASP A 46 22.03 -2.15 1.74
N GLU A 47 21.07 -2.20 2.66
CA GLU A 47 21.18 -3.17 3.74
C GLU A 47 20.23 -4.33 3.56
N VAL A 48 20.81 -5.52 3.57
CA VAL A 48 20.08 -6.76 3.78
C VAL A 48 19.59 -6.73 5.22
N VAL A 49 18.38 -6.26 5.42
CA VAL A 49 17.74 -6.34 6.71
C VAL A 49 17.30 -7.79 6.91
N ASN A 50 17.81 -8.42 7.95
CA ASN A 50 17.36 -9.76 8.31
C ASN A 50 15.92 -9.70 8.78
N THR A 51 14.98 -10.09 7.90
CA THR A 51 13.55 -9.99 8.11
C THR A 51 13.00 -10.98 9.13
N GLU A 52 13.76 -12.00 9.54
CA GLU A 52 13.31 -13.01 10.50
C GLU A 52 12.96 -12.43 11.87
N TYR A 53 13.56 -11.31 12.22
CA TYR A 53 13.37 -10.67 13.53
C TYR A 53 12.55 -9.39 13.48
N LEU A 54 12.11 -9.00 12.29
CA LEU A 54 11.35 -7.78 12.10
C LEU A 54 9.86 -8.09 12.07
N VAL A 55 9.13 -7.44 12.93
CA VAL A 55 7.67 -7.53 12.98
C VAL A 55 7.06 -6.14 12.86
N PRO A 56 5.87 -5.99 12.25
CA PRO A 56 5.15 -4.74 12.29
C PRO A 56 4.88 -4.37 13.74
N THR A 57 5.12 -3.12 14.11
CA THR A 57 4.81 -2.68 15.46
C THR A 57 3.31 -2.76 15.68
N HIS A 58 2.91 -3.28 16.84
CA HIS A 58 1.52 -3.17 17.28
C HIS A 58 1.20 -1.76 17.75
N TYR A 59 2.22 -0.93 17.82
CA TYR A 59 2.16 0.42 18.28
C TYR A 59 1.64 1.29 17.15
N THR A 60 0.45 1.82 17.35
CA THR A 60 -0.07 2.84 16.46
C THR A 60 0.22 4.22 17.06
N VAL A 61 0.79 5.09 16.24
CA VAL A 61 0.98 6.51 16.60
C VAL A 61 -0.35 7.28 16.64
N HIS A 62 -1.44 6.62 16.29
CA HIS A 62 -2.77 7.20 16.22
C HIS A 62 -3.57 7.04 17.53
N GLY A 63 -3.03 6.31 18.52
CA GLY A 63 -3.66 6.15 19.85
C GLY A 63 -5.15 5.79 19.74
N ASP A 64 -5.98 6.54 20.47
CA ASP A 64 -7.43 6.32 20.54
C ASP A 64 -8.18 6.50 19.21
N TYR A 65 -7.58 7.13 18.19
CA TYR A 65 -8.17 7.25 16.87
C TYR A 65 -8.38 5.89 16.18
N THR A 66 -7.70 4.85 16.63
CA THR A 66 -7.94 3.48 16.13
C THR A 66 -9.15 2.84 16.78
N VAL A 67 -9.47 3.22 18.01
CA VAL A 67 -10.53 2.64 18.86
C VAL A 67 -11.84 3.39 18.73
N ALA A 68 -11.78 4.71 18.71
CA ALA A 68 -12.98 5.57 18.72
C ALA A 68 -13.98 5.25 17.60
N PRO A 69 -13.57 5.06 16.32
CA PRO A 69 -14.52 4.71 15.26
C PRO A 69 -15.22 3.37 15.48
N ARG A 70 -14.54 2.39 16.09
CA ARG A 70 -15.13 1.09 16.44
C ARG A 70 -16.24 1.25 17.48
N LEU A 71 -15.99 2.06 18.52
CA LEU A 71 -16.98 2.32 19.57
C LEU A 71 -18.19 3.09 19.02
N VAL A 72 -17.94 4.05 18.15
CA VAL A 72 -19.02 4.81 17.47
C VAL A 72 -19.85 3.88 16.58
N ALA A 73 -19.20 3.03 15.79
CA ALA A 73 -19.90 2.06 14.94
C ALA A 73 -20.79 1.13 15.75
N LYS A 74 -20.27 0.62 16.87
CA LYS A 74 -21.04 -0.22 17.80
C LYS A 74 -22.26 0.53 18.36
N ARG A 75 -22.09 1.77 18.79
CA ARG A 75 -23.16 2.59 19.34
C ARG A 75 -24.26 2.92 18.31
N LEU A 76 -23.86 3.13 17.05
CA LEU A 76 -24.78 3.47 15.96
C LEU A 76 -25.29 2.24 15.21
N GLU A 77 -24.88 1.03 15.61
CA GLU A 77 -25.23 -0.24 14.99
C GLU A 77 -24.95 -0.25 13.46
N VAL A 78 -23.79 0.35 13.06
CA VAL A 78 -23.35 0.39 11.67
C VAL A 78 -22.13 -0.51 11.45
N PRO A 79 -21.92 -1.02 10.21
CA PRO A 79 -20.75 -1.81 9.88
C PRO A 79 -19.45 -1.07 10.18
N PHE A 80 -18.46 -1.81 10.71
CA PHE A 80 -17.12 -1.32 10.99
C PHE A 80 -16.08 -2.17 10.27
N ILE A 81 -15.13 -1.49 9.61
CA ILE A 81 -13.96 -2.07 8.94
C ILE A 81 -12.71 -1.69 9.73
N ASP A 82 -11.97 -2.68 10.18
CA ASP A 82 -10.70 -2.48 10.88
C ASP A 82 -9.55 -2.28 9.89
N ALA A 83 -9.45 -1.05 9.36
CA ALA A 83 -8.42 -0.70 8.40
C ALA A 83 -7.00 -0.77 9.00
N THR A 84 -6.87 -0.52 10.30
CA THR A 84 -5.63 -0.68 11.06
C THR A 84 -5.13 -2.13 10.98
N HIS A 85 -6.00 -3.09 11.27
CA HIS A 85 -5.65 -4.50 11.22
C HIS A 85 -5.33 -4.98 9.80
N ILE A 86 -6.16 -4.59 8.83
CA ILE A 86 -5.99 -4.97 7.42
C ILE A 86 -4.66 -4.44 6.87
N SER A 87 -4.35 -3.17 7.10
CA SER A 87 -3.10 -2.57 6.63
C SER A 87 -1.87 -3.16 7.33
N LYS A 88 -1.98 -3.51 8.61
CA LYS A 88 -0.92 -4.21 9.33
C LYS A 88 -0.58 -5.56 8.70
N ILE A 89 -1.59 -6.37 8.37
CA ILE A 89 -1.38 -7.65 7.69
C ILE A 89 -0.74 -7.42 6.31
N MET A 90 -1.23 -6.45 5.55
CA MET A 90 -0.64 -6.08 4.26
C MET A 90 0.85 -5.73 4.38
N GLU A 91 1.23 -4.94 5.37
CA GLU A 91 2.65 -4.60 5.63
C GLU A 91 3.47 -5.84 5.99
N GLN A 92 2.94 -6.72 6.86
CA GLN A 92 3.60 -7.96 7.25
C GLN A 92 3.86 -8.89 6.07
N ASP A 93 2.86 -9.09 5.22
CA ASP A 93 2.94 -9.97 4.07
C ASP A 93 3.98 -9.50 3.04
N HIS A 94 4.16 -8.18 2.93
CA HIS A 94 5.20 -7.60 2.10
C HIS A 94 6.60 -7.64 2.75
N GLY A 95 6.68 -7.76 4.06
CA GLY A 95 7.92 -7.72 4.83
C GLY A 95 8.62 -6.36 4.81
N VAL A 96 9.75 -6.26 5.53
CA VAL A 96 10.45 -4.98 5.73
C VAL A 96 10.90 -4.34 4.41
N VAL A 97 11.48 -5.11 3.52
CA VAL A 97 11.99 -4.59 2.23
C VAL A 97 10.85 -4.39 1.23
N GLY A 98 9.99 -5.40 1.10
CA GLY A 98 8.90 -5.36 0.11
C GLY A 98 7.85 -4.29 0.39
N SER A 99 7.61 -3.94 1.65
CA SER A 99 6.64 -2.91 2.04
C SER A 99 7.07 -1.49 1.66
N ARG A 100 8.35 -1.25 1.36
CA ARG A 100 8.82 0.06 0.86
C ARG A 100 8.03 0.51 -0.38
N LYS A 101 7.71 -0.41 -1.29
CA LYS A 101 6.93 -0.09 -2.50
C LYS A 101 5.49 0.33 -2.21
N LEU A 102 4.95 -0.01 -1.03
CA LEU A 102 3.64 0.44 -0.60
C LEU A 102 3.63 1.93 -0.23
N HIS A 103 4.78 2.48 0.09
CA HIS A 103 4.95 3.85 0.57
C HIS A 103 5.75 4.73 -0.40
N VAL A 104 5.83 6.03 -0.12
CA VAL A 104 6.57 6.98 -0.97
C VAL A 104 8.06 6.87 -0.68
N TRP A 105 8.66 5.81 -1.21
CA TRP A 105 10.10 5.56 -1.18
C TRP A 105 10.68 5.78 -2.57
N LEU A 106 11.33 6.94 -2.75
CA LEU A 106 11.87 7.41 -4.02
C LEU A 106 13.39 7.48 -3.95
N LYS A 107 14.04 7.03 -5.01
CA LYS A 107 15.49 7.18 -5.18
C LYS A 107 15.85 8.62 -5.52
N PRO A 108 17.08 9.07 -5.19
CA PRO A 108 17.59 10.31 -5.73
C PRO A 108 17.51 10.32 -7.26
N GLY A 109 16.96 11.40 -7.82
CA GLY A 109 16.79 11.56 -9.27
C GLY A 109 15.61 10.81 -9.90
N GLU A 110 14.86 10.01 -9.16
CA GLU A 110 13.71 9.26 -9.68
C GLU A 110 12.52 10.16 -10.04
N VAL A 111 12.31 11.23 -9.28
CA VAL A 111 11.24 12.21 -9.51
C VAL A 111 11.84 13.60 -9.52
N ALA A 112 11.66 14.35 -10.61
CA ALA A 112 12.28 15.66 -10.82
C ALA A 112 11.93 16.69 -9.71
N SER A 113 10.72 16.64 -9.15
CA SER A 113 10.29 17.51 -8.06
C SER A 113 10.84 17.10 -6.68
N ILE A 114 11.47 15.92 -6.57
CA ILE A 114 12.08 15.40 -5.34
C ILE A 114 13.46 14.85 -5.68
N PRO A 115 14.42 15.73 -6.04
CA PRO A 115 15.72 15.31 -6.59
C PRO A 115 16.56 14.48 -5.63
N ASP A 116 16.43 14.69 -4.32
CA ASP A 116 17.17 13.97 -3.29
C ASP A 116 16.51 12.62 -2.90
N GLY A 117 15.41 12.26 -3.57
CA GLY A 117 14.61 11.11 -3.19
C GLY A 117 13.80 11.34 -1.91
N ARG A 118 13.08 10.32 -1.46
CA ARG A 118 12.25 10.40 -0.25
C ARG A 118 12.10 9.03 0.40
N ARG A 119 12.13 8.99 1.74
CA ARG A 119 11.79 7.82 2.55
C ARG A 119 10.63 8.18 3.46
N ASP A 120 9.44 7.85 3.03
CA ASP A 120 8.22 8.20 3.74
C ASP A 120 7.48 6.90 4.11
N ASN A 121 7.42 6.62 5.40
CA ASN A 121 6.75 5.46 5.95
C ASN A 121 5.27 5.71 6.29
N THR A 122 4.78 6.93 6.01
CA THR A 122 3.42 7.34 6.37
C THR A 122 2.49 7.37 5.16
N HIS A 123 2.95 7.97 4.06
CA HIS A 123 2.13 8.16 2.88
C HIS A 123 2.28 6.98 1.93
N TYR A 124 1.17 6.43 1.48
CA TYR A 124 1.17 5.39 0.46
C TYR A 124 1.62 5.92 -0.89
N SER A 125 2.37 5.09 -1.61
CA SER A 125 2.55 5.22 -3.05
C SER A 125 1.22 4.93 -3.77
N VAL A 126 1.14 5.21 -5.08
CA VAL A 126 -0.03 4.81 -5.89
C VAL A 126 -0.27 3.30 -5.79
N TYR A 127 0.80 2.51 -5.87
CA TYR A 127 0.71 1.06 -5.70
C TYR A 127 0.15 0.67 -4.34
N GLY A 128 0.69 1.23 -3.24
CA GLY A 128 0.22 0.94 -1.88
C GLY A 128 -1.22 1.38 -1.64
N ALA A 129 -1.59 2.58 -2.09
CA ALA A 129 -2.95 3.08 -1.99
C ALA A 129 -3.97 2.18 -2.70
N ARG A 130 -3.61 1.66 -3.88
CA ARG A 130 -4.47 0.72 -4.63
C ARG A 130 -4.56 -0.63 -3.93
N THR A 131 -3.43 -1.12 -3.40
CA THR A 131 -3.38 -2.41 -2.69
C THR A 131 -4.27 -2.36 -1.45
N ILE A 132 -4.12 -1.35 -0.61
CA ILE A 132 -4.96 -1.23 0.60
C ILE A 132 -6.43 -0.97 0.24
N ALA A 133 -6.71 -0.16 -0.78
CA ALA A 133 -8.08 0.10 -1.22
C ALA A 133 -8.81 -1.18 -1.69
N ALA A 134 -8.10 -2.08 -2.38
CA ALA A 134 -8.65 -3.38 -2.78
C ALA A 134 -9.03 -4.24 -1.57
N LEU A 135 -8.14 -4.33 -0.57
CA LEU A 135 -8.40 -5.08 0.66
C LEU A 135 -9.56 -4.48 1.47
N LEU A 136 -9.61 -3.15 1.56
CA LEU A 136 -10.68 -2.46 2.30
C LEU A 136 -12.05 -2.63 1.62
N ILE A 137 -12.11 -2.56 0.28
CA ILE A 137 -13.38 -2.74 -0.42
C ILE A 137 -13.88 -4.18 -0.35
N ASP A 138 -12.99 -5.17 -0.30
CA ASP A 138 -13.35 -6.56 -0.05
C ASP A 138 -13.95 -6.73 1.33
N ALA A 139 -13.33 -6.15 2.35
CA ALA A 139 -13.87 -6.15 3.71
C ALA A 139 -15.24 -5.44 3.79
N VAL A 140 -15.46 -4.39 3.00
CA VAL A 140 -16.80 -3.78 2.85
C VAL A 140 -17.80 -4.79 2.28
N GLY A 141 -17.42 -5.52 1.23
CA GLY A 141 -18.29 -6.54 0.63
C GLY A 141 -18.63 -7.68 1.57
N GLU A 142 -17.74 -8.02 2.50
CA GLU A 142 -18.00 -9.01 3.55
C GLU A 142 -18.96 -8.49 4.63
N LYS A 143 -18.79 -7.24 5.05
CA LYS A 143 -19.61 -6.62 6.11
C LYS A 143 -20.96 -6.10 5.61
N VAL A 144 -21.05 -5.77 4.31
CA VAL A 144 -22.27 -5.26 3.65
C VAL A 144 -22.47 -6.05 2.36
N PRO A 145 -23.02 -7.27 2.44
CA PRO A 145 -23.13 -8.19 1.31
C PRO A 145 -23.86 -7.62 0.10
N GLU A 146 -24.78 -6.68 0.30
CA GLU A 146 -25.53 -6.02 -0.77
C GLU A 146 -24.62 -5.22 -1.71
N LEU A 147 -23.45 -4.77 -1.22
CA LEU A 147 -22.48 -4.01 -2.01
C LEU A 147 -21.55 -4.92 -2.82
N LYS A 148 -21.44 -6.21 -2.47
CA LYS A 148 -20.50 -7.15 -3.10
C LYS A 148 -20.67 -7.21 -4.63
N LYS A 149 -21.89 -7.13 -5.14
CA LYS A 149 -22.18 -7.14 -6.59
C LYS A 149 -21.62 -5.91 -7.35
N TYR A 150 -21.28 -4.85 -6.64
CA TYR A 150 -20.71 -3.64 -7.24
C TYR A 150 -19.19 -3.57 -7.17
N ILE A 151 -18.55 -4.45 -6.39
CA ILE A 151 -17.10 -4.50 -6.25
C ILE A 151 -16.48 -4.98 -7.56
N ARG A 152 -15.44 -4.28 -8.00
CA ARG A 152 -14.68 -4.58 -9.21
C ARG A 152 -13.20 -4.55 -8.89
N HIS A 153 -12.49 -5.59 -9.30
CA HIS A 153 -11.05 -5.70 -9.19
C HIS A 153 -10.39 -5.59 -10.56
N TYR A 154 -9.36 -4.78 -10.65
CA TYR A 154 -8.55 -4.63 -11.84
C TYR A 154 -7.09 -4.80 -11.47
N GLU A 155 -6.47 -5.85 -11.98
CA GLU A 155 -5.05 -6.14 -11.80
C GLU A 155 -4.17 -5.17 -12.62
N TYR A 156 -4.63 -4.84 -13.82
CA TYR A 156 -3.93 -3.98 -14.76
C TYR A 156 -4.69 -2.68 -14.95
N VAL A 157 -4.12 -1.59 -14.45
CA VAL A 157 -4.74 -0.27 -14.54
C VAL A 157 -3.74 0.73 -15.10
N VAL A 158 -4.09 1.33 -16.21
CA VAL A 158 -3.28 2.31 -16.94
C VAL A 158 -3.77 3.72 -16.67
N SER A 159 -2.85 4.62 -16.39
CA SER A 159 -3.12 6.05 -16.25
C SER A 159 -1.89 6.85 -16.62
N GLU A 160 -1.98 7.70 -17.62
CA GLU A 160 -0.92 8.64 -18.00
C GLU A 160 -0.57 9.60 -16.87
N GLN A 161 -1.56 9.92 -16.01
CA GLN A 161 -1.40 10.78 -14.83
C GLN A 161 -0.91 10.02 -13.58
N GLY A 162 -0.48 8.77 -13.70
CA GLY A 162 0.07 7.99 -12.59
C GLY A 162 -0.95 7.48 -11.57
N ARG A 163 -2.25 7.49 -11.89
CA ARG A 163 -3.31 6.96 -11.02
C ARG A 163 -3.53 5.45 -11.16
N GLY A 164 -2.76 4.79 -12.04
CA GLY A 164 -2.79 3.36 -12.30
C GLY A 164 -1.54 2.63 -11.81
N ASN A 165 -1.46 1.33 -12.11
CA ASN A 165 -0.26 0.51 -11.88
C ASN A 165 0.79 0.74 -12.97
N TYR A 166 0.34 1.20 -14.16
CA TYR A 166 1.16 1.40 -15.35
C TYR A 166 0.93 2.79 -15.92
N LEU A 167 2.00 3.42 -16.38
CA LEU A 167 1.94 4.72 -17.05
C LEU A 167 1.57 4.60 -18.51
N THR A 168 1.95 3.48 -19.14
CA THR A 168 1.68 3.20 -20.53
C THR A 168 0.87 1.92 -20.75
N LEU A 169 0.11 1.89 -21.83
CA LEU A 169 -0.67 0.71 -22.18
C LEU A 169 0.21 -0.47 -22.61
N GLN A 170 1.39 -0.18 -23.19
CA GLN A 170 2.34 -1.21 -23.58
C GLN A 170 2.88 -1.96 -22.36
N GLU A 171 3.30 -1.24 -21.32
CA GLU A 171 3.76 -1.86 -20.06
C GLU A 171 2.70 -2.77 -19.45
N ALA A 172 1.44 -2.34 -19.42
CA ALA A 172 0.36 -3.15 -18.90
C ALA A 172 0.13 -4.42 -19.72
N VAL A 173 0.21 -4.32 -21.07
CA VAL A 173 0.08 -5.46 -21.97
C VAL A 173 1.25 -6.42 -21.80
N ASP A 174 2.47 -5.91 -21.67
CA ASP A 174 3.68 -6.74 -21.48
C ASP A 174 3.63 -7.53 -20.15
N ALA A 175 3.08 -6.92 -19.12
CA ALA A 175 2.92 -7.54 -17.79
C ALA A 175 1.87 -8.68 -17.77
N VAL A 176 0.95 -8.73 -18.70
CA VAL A 176 -0.03 -9.83 -18.79
C VAL A 176 0.69 -11.12 -19.19
N PRO A 177 0.57 -12.24 -18.46
CA PRO A 177 1.14 -13.52 -18.88
C PRO A 177 0.60 -13.99 -20.23
N GLN A 178 1.44 -14.66 -21.02
CA GLN A 178 1.13 -15.03 -22.41
C GLN A 178 -0.19 -15.80 -22.59
N ASN A 179 -0.48 -16.72 -21.69
CA ASN A 179 -1.65 -17.59 -21.76
C ASN A 179 -2.83 -17.13 -20.88
N ALA A 180 -2.72 -15.96 -20.25
CA ALA A 180 -3.76 -15.44 -19.39
C ALA A 180 -4.84 -14.68 -20.16
N LYS A 181 -6.06 -14.72 -19.63
CA LYS A 181 -7.10 -13.76 -20.01
C LYS A 181 -7.02 -12.59 -19.06
N ALA A 182 -6.87 -11.39 -19.55
CA ALA A 182 -6.77 -10.21 -18.72
C ALA A 182 -7.79 -9.13 -19.11
N LYS A 183 -8.10 -8.29 -18.15
CA LYS A 183 -8.83 -7.04 -18.35
C LYS A 183 -7.92 -5.89 -17.95
N ILE A 184 -7.68 -4.97 -18.88
CA ILE A 184 -6.93 -3.74 -18.63
C ILE A 184 -7.92 -2.59 -18.52
N LEU A 185 -7.91 -1.89 -17.39
CA LEU A 185 -8.66 -0.66 -17.19
C LEU A 185 -7.78 0.53 -17.57
N ILE A 186 -8.27 1.41 -18.42
CA ILE A 186 -7.61 2.66 -18.81
C ILE A 186 -8.38 3.82 -18.20
N LEU A 187 -7.77 4.52 -17.24
CA LEU A 187 -8.41 5.59 -16.46
C LEU A 187 -8.39 6.94 -17.18
N ASP A 188 -7.28 7.25 -17.82
CA ASP A 188 -7.01 8.52 -18.49
C ASP A 188 -5.85 8.35 -19.48
N GLY A 189 -5.65 9.37 -20.30
CA GLY A 189 -4.60 9.41 -21.31
C GLY A 189 -5.04 8.92 -22.68
N LYS A 190 -4.14 9.06 -23.65
CA LYS A 190 -4.38 8.72 -25.04
C LYS A 190 -3.38 7.66 -25.50
N PHE A 191 -3.87 6.45 -25.75
CA PHE A 191 -3.00 5.32 -26.05
C PHE A 191 -3.36 4.69 -27.38
N LYS A 192 -2.31 4.35 -28.15
CA LYS A 192 -2.45 3.46 -29.31
C LYS A 192 -2.58 2.02 -28.79
N LYS A 193 -3.53 1.27 -29.38
CA LYS A 193 -3.72 -0.14 -29.02
C LYS A 193 -2.48 -0.95 -29.42
N PRO A 194 -1.78 -1.60 -28.48
CA PRO A 194 -0.63 -2.45 -28.79
C PRO A 194 -1.02 -3.65 -29.65
N GLN A 195 -0.13 -4.05 -30.55
CA GLN A 195 -0.25 -5.34 -31.23
C GLN A 195 0.13 -6.46 -30.26
N THR A 196 -0.75 -7.43 -30.08
CA THR A 196 -0.53 -8.55 -29.16
C THR A 196 -1.43 -9.73 -29.57
N ASP A 197 -0.96 -10.93 -29.35
CA ASP A 197 -1.71 -12.20 -29.42
C ASP A 197 -2.37 -12.58 -28.11
N LYS A 198 -2.10 -11.82 -27.03
CA LYS A 198 -2.68 -12.04 -25.70
C LYS A 198 -4.19 -11.76 -25.69
N LYS A 199 -4.94 -12.52 -24.89
CA LYS A 199 -6.40 -12.38 -24.76
C LYS A 199 -6.75 -11.26 -23.79
N ILE A 200 -6.73 -10.02 -24.26
CA ILE A 200 -6.94 -8.82 -23.45
C ILE A 200 -8.25 -8.12 -23.81
N LYS A 201 -9.05 -7.84 -22.78
CA LYS A 201 -10.21 -6.97 -22.86
C LYS A 201 -9.84 -5.59 -22.29
N TYR A 202 -10.07 -4.55 -23.06
CA TYR A 202 -9.87 -3.17 -22.62
C TYR A 202 -11.17 -2.57 -22.10
N GLU A 203 -11.10 -1.91 -20.95
CA GLU A 203 -12.17 -1.08 -20.40
C GLU A 203 -11.64 0.36 -20.33
N VAL A 204 -12.27 1.26 -21.05
CA VAL A 204 -11.81 2.65 -21.22
C VAL A 204 -12.76 3.57 -20.49
N ARG A 205 -12.25 4.43 -19.62
CA ARG A 205 -13.02 5.46 -18.91
C ARG A 205 -13.15 6.72 -19.75
N ASP A 206 -14.08 7.59 -19.40
CA ASP A 206 -14.42 8.82 -20.16
C ASP A 206 -13.23 9.77 -20.39
N ALA A 207 -12.26 9.78 -19.44
CA ALA A 207 -11.04 10.58 -19.53
C ALA A 207 -9.91 9.92 -20.36
N ALA A 208 -10.17 8.77 -20.97
CA ALA A 208 -9.19 8.00 -21.71
C ALA A 208 -9.62 7.81 -23.18
N GLU A 209 -8.66 7.71 -24.08
CA GLU A 209 -8.87 7.40 -25.49
C GLU A 209 -7.98 6.22 -25.92
N LEU A 210 -8.59 5.20 -26.50
CA LEU A 210 -7.88 4.07 -27.10
C LEU A 210 -7.99 4.15 -28.62
N ILE A 211 -6.87 4.47 -29.28
CA ILE A 211 -6.76 4.60 -30.73
C ILE A 211 -6.45 3.22 -31.33
N LYS A 212 -7.09 2.91 -32.45
CA LYS A 212 -6.86 1.66 -33.20
C LYS A 212 -5.49 1.65 -33.87
#